data_65e137eed6adc901052aed5fe4c9f671
#
_entry.id   65e137eed6adc901052aed5fe4c9f671
#
_cell.length_a   1.000
_cell.length_b   1.000
_cell.length_c   1.000
_cell.angle_alpha   90.00
_cell.angle_beta   90.00
_cell.angle_gamma   90.00
#
_symmetry.space_group_name_H-M   'P 1'
#
loop_
_entity.id
_entity.type
_entity.pdbx_description
1 polymer ?
#
loop_
_entity_poly.entity_id
_entity_poly.type
_entity_poly.pdbx_seq_one_letter_code
_entity_poly.pdbx_strand_id
1 'polypeptide(L)'
;MQPKKTKSLKGLQKGYLRIPRYIIALTLNPDPQMAGLGKVYLYLLSKAFFRNRTITHNKKVFTCQRGEFVDSQHRVSRELGMSRPVFERYLRLLLEQELIDIEVEKRGTLFRIRDYQRLCGDLPSDKMEEELDQSFFEAERSFGGRCLFQ
;
A
#
# COMPACT_ATOMS: atom_id res chain seq x y z
N MET A 1 23.34 22.41 -11.96
CA MET A 1 22.41 21.34 -11.67
C MET A 1 21.06 21.95 -11.30
N GLN A 2 20.07 21.81 -12.12
CA GLN A 2 18.76 22.34 -11.78
C GLN A 2 18.18 21.49 -10.64
N PRO A 3 17.62 22.10 -9.60
CA PRO A 3 16.91 21.33 -8.60
C PRO A 3 15.78 20.59 -9.30
N LYS A 4 15.70 19.28 -9.05
CA LYS A 4 14.55 18.50 -9.50
C LYS A 4 13.30 19.26 -9.06
N LYS A 5 12.43 19.56 -10.00
CA LYS A 5 11.13 20.15 -9.67
C LYS A 5 10.53 19.34 -8.53
N THR A 6 10.43 19.95 -7.38
CA THR A 6 9.74 19.36 -6.25
C THR A 6 8.34 19.04 -6.74
N LYS A 7 8.03 17.75 -6.85
CA LYS A 7 6.67 17.33 -7.17
C LYS A 7 5.77 17.97 -6.12
N SER A 8 4.77 18.67 -6.58
CA SER A 8 3.79 19.28 -5.67
C SER A 8 3.28 18.21 -4.71
N LEU A 9 3.43 18.45 -3.42
CA LEU A 9 2.92 17.56 -2.38
C LEU A 9 1.39 17.44 -2.41
N LYS A 10 0.71 18.32 -3.14
CA LYS A 10 -0.75 18.29 -3.27
C LYS A 10 -1.28 16.96 -3.79
N GLY A 11 -0.56 16.30 -4.69
CA GLY A 11 -0.96 14.98 -5.19
C GLY A 11 -0.83 13.86 -4.17
N LEU A 12 0.02 14.04 -3.15
CA LEU A 12 0.21 13.08 -2.07
C LEU A 12 -0.82 13.20 -0.96
N GLN A 13 -1.65 14.24 -1.01
CA GLN A 13 -2.63 14.54 0.03
C GLN A 13 -3.99 13.90 -0.22
N LYS A 14 -4.11 13.08 -1.25
CA LYS A 14 -5.38 12.40 -1.57
C LYS A 14 -5.43 11.03 -0.90
N GLY A 15 -6.49 10.82 -0.13
CA GLY A 15 -6.73 9.57 0.55
C GLY A 15 -5.93 9.40 1.85
N TYR A 16 -6.25 8.37 2.58
CA TYR A 16 -5.53 7.98 3.79
C TYR A 16 -5.60 6.48 3.98
N LEU A 17 -4.67 5.95 4.75
CA LEU A 17 -4.65 4.55 5.15
C LEU A 17 -4.71 4.45 6.67
N ARG A 18 -5.47 3.50 7.16
CA ARG A 18 -5.38 3.09 8.56
C ARG A 18 -4.22 2.13 8.69
N ILE A 19 -3.24 2.50 9.49
CA ILE A 19 -2.04 1.69 9.68
C ILE A 19 -2.01 1.22 11.13
N PRO A 20 -1.94 -0.10 11.37
CA PRO A 20 -1.77 -0.61 12.73
C PRO A 20 -0.49 -0.06 13.37
N ARG A 21 -0.58 0.27 14.64
CA ARG A 21 0.58 0.84 15.36
C ARG A 21 1.79 -0.08 15.36
N TYR A 22 1.57 -1.39 15.40
CA TYR A 22 2.70 -2.34 15.40
C TYR A 22 3.50 -2.28 14.09
N ILE A 23 2.87 -1.98 12.98
CA ILE A 23 3.56 -1.80 11.68
C ILE A 23 4.41 -0.54 11.70
N ILE A 24 3.90 0.53 12.28
CA ILE A 24 4.69 1.76 12.46
C ILE A 24 5.89 1.48 13.35
N ALA A 25 5.67 0.77 14.46
CA ALA A 25 6.75 0.39 15.37
C ALA A 25 7.81 -0.48 14.69
N LEU A 26 7.40 -1.43 13.84
CA LEU A 26 8.33 -2.24 13.05
C LEU A 26 9.15 -1.36 12.12
N THR A 27 8.50 -0.48 11.39
CA THR A 27 9.15 0.39 10.39
C THR A 27 10.17 1.33 11.04
N LEU A 28 9.87 1.80 12.24
CA LEU A 28 10.74 2.70 12.99
C LEU A 28 11.75 1.97 13.90
N ASN A 29 11.77 0.65 13.87
CA ASN A 29 12.69 -0.12 14.68
C ASN A 29 14.15 0.15 14.26
N PRO A 30 15.08 0.33 15.21
CA PRO A 30 16.49 0.51 14.89
C PRO A 30 17.13 -0.70 14.20
N ASP A 31 16.60 -1.90 14.39
CA ASP A 31 17.07 -3.09 13.69
C ASP A 31 16.68 -3.01 12.21
N PRO A 32 17.64 -3.02 11.28
CA PRO A 32 17.35 -2.93 9.85
C PRO A 32 16.43 -4.04 9.31
N GLN A 33 16.49 -5.24 9.88
CA GLN A 33 15.61 -6.34 9.47
C GLN A 33 14.16 -6.07 9.84
N MET A 34 13.90 -5.61 11.04
CA MET A 34 12.54 -5.27 11.48
C MET A 34 12.01 -4.06 10.71
N ALA A 35 12.83 -3.05 10.51
CA ALA A 35 12.47 -1.89 9.71
C ALA A 35 12.15 -2.27 8.26
N GLY A 36 12.96 -3.16 7.67
CA GLY A 36 12.74 -3.65 6.32
C GLY A 36 11.43 -4.44 6.19
N LEU A 37 11.12 -5.27 7.17
CA LEU A 37 9.86 -6.01 7.21
C LEU A 37 8.65 -5.06 7.25
N GLY A 38 8.70 -4.06 8.11
CA GLY A 38 7.65 -3.03 8.21
C GLY A 38 7.51 -2.24 6.90
N LYS A 39 8.62 -1.88 6.29
CA LYS A 39 8.66 -1.15 5.02
C LYS A 39 7.99 -1.95 3.89
N VAL A 40 8.29 -3.23 3.77
CA VAL A 40 7.66 -4.10 2.77
C VAL A 40 6.15 -4.17 3.00
N TYR A 41 5.73 -4.42 4.23
CA TYR A 41 4.31 -4.50 4.54
C TYR A 41 3.57 -3.20 4.23
N LEU A 42 4.13 -2.05 4.63
CA LEU A 42 3.55 -0.74 4.32
C LEU A 42 3.42 -0.52 2.81
N TYR A 43 4.43 -0.90 2.05
CA TYR A 43 4.38 -0.78 0.60
C TYR A 43 3.22 -1.61 0.03
N LEU A 44 3.12 -2.87 0.42
CA LEU A 44 2.05 -3.76 -0.04
C LEU A 44 0.68 -3.21 0.34
N LEU A 45 0.53 -2.76 1.57
CA LEU A 45 -0.71 -2.16 2.06
C LEU A 45 -1.09 -0.91 1.26
N SER A 46 -0.11 -0.07 0.93
CA SER A 46 -0.34 1.17 0.18
C SER A 46 -0.75 0.91 -1.27
N LYS A 47 -0.34 -0.22 -1.85
CA LYS A 47 -0.67 -0.60 -3.23
C LYS A 47 -1.96 -1.37 -3.35
N ALA A 48 -2.41 -2.03 -2.28
CA ALA A 48 -3.64 -2.83 -2.30
C ALA A 48 -4.84 -1.96 -2.67
N PHE A 49 -5.70 -2.50 -3.53
CA PHE A 49 -6.88 -1.78 -3.97
C PHE A 49 -7.92 -1.71 -2.86
N PHE A 50 -8.44 -0.53 -2.65
CA PHE A 50 -9.51 -0.30 -1.69
C PHE A 50 -10.85 -0.90 -2.13
N ARG A 51 -11.04 -1.07 -3.45
CA ARG A 51 -12.21 -1.67 -4.06
C ARG A 51 -11.83 -2.73 -5.07
N ASN A 52 -12.77 -3.61 -5.39
CA ASN A 52 -12.60 -4.56 -6.48
C ASN A 52 -12.28 -3.81 -7.77
N ARG A 53 -11.27 -4.27 -8.49
CA ARG A 53 -10.79 -3.62 -9.69
C ARG A 53 -10.28 -4.63 -10.69
N THR A 54 -10.58 -4.39 -11.97
CA THR A 54 -9.99 -5.14 -13.07
C THR A 54 -8.88 -4.31 -13.68
N ILE A 55 -7.69 -4.90 -13.78
CA ILE A 55 -6.52 -4.24 -14.34
C ILE A 55 -5.90 -5.11 -15.41
N THR A 56 -5.15 -4.49 -16.31
CA THR A 56 -4.32 -5.19 -17.28
C THR A 56 -2.85 -5.04 -16.88
N HIS A 57 -2.20 -6.15 -16.63
CA HIS A 57 -0.79 -6.20 -16.30
C HIS A 57 -0.10 -7.20 -17.20
N ASN A 58 0.98 -6.77 -17.86
CA ASN A 58 1.77 -7.61 -18.75
C ASN A 58 0.91 -8.35 -19.78
N LYS A 59 0.00 -7.63 -20.43
CA LYS A 59 -0.96 -8.11 -21.44
C LYS A 59 -1.97 -9.15 -20.95
N LYS A 60 -2.10 -9.32 -19.65
CA LYS A 60 -3.11 -10.18 -19.05
C LYS A 60 -4.05 -9.36 -18.19
N VAL A 61 -5.35 -9.67 -18.27
CA VAL A 61 -6.39 -9.06 -17.43
C VAL A 61 -6.48 -9.79 -16.11
N PHE A 62 -6.35 -9.06 -15.03
CA PHE A 62 -6.50 -9.57 -13.66
C PHE A 62 -7.69 -8.90 -12.99
N THR A 63 -8.51 -9.70 -12.33
CA THR A 63 -9.56 -9.19 -11.46
C THR A 63 -9.03 -9.22 -10.03
N CYS A 64 -8.78 -8.04 -9.47
CA CYS A 64 -8.31 -7.90 -8.10
C CYS A 64 -9.48 -7.56 -7.20
N GLN A 65 -9.59 -8.28 -6.10
CA GLN A 65 -10.55 -7.96 -5.06
C GLN A 65 -9.97 -6.91 -4.13
N ARG A 66 -10.80 -6.36 -3.27
CA ARG A 66 -10.37 -5.42 -2.24
C ARG A 66 -9.24 -6.02 -1.40
N GLY A 67 -8.18 -5.26 -1.20
CA GLY A 67 -7.00 -5.73 -0.47
C GLY A 67 -5.99 -6.48 -1.32
N GLU A 68 -6.22 -6.57 -2.63
CA GLU A 68 -5.33 -7.24 -3.57
C GLU A 68 -4.72 -6.25 -4.57
N PHE A 69 -3.58 -6.61 -5.11
CA PHE A 69 -3.01 -5.95 -6.29
C PHE A 69 -2.07 -6.91 -7.01
N VAL A 70 -1.79 -6.62 -8.28
CA VAL A 70 -0.89 -7.40 -9.11
C VAL A 70 0.29 -6.54 -9.52
N ASP A 71 1.49 -7.08 -9.34
CA ASP A 71 2.71 -6.46 -9.84
C ASP A 71 3.79 -7.54 -10.00
N SER A 72 4.90 -7.16 -10.60
CA SER A 72 6.10 -7.99 -10.67
C SER A 72 6.87 -7.90 -9.35
N GLN A 73 7.29 -9.03 -8.82
CA GLN A 73 8.13 -9.05 -7.61
C GLN A 73 9.45 -8.28 -7.83
N HIS A 74 9.99 -8.38 -9.03
CA HIS A 74 11.21 -7.63 -9.38
C HIS A 74 10.99 -6.12 -9.31
N ARG A 75 9.89 -5.63 -9.86
CA ARG A 75 9.55 -4.22 -9.83
C ARG A 75 9.34 -3.72 -8.40
N VAL A 76 8.61 -4.47 -7.59
CA VAL A 76 8.37 -4.13 -6.19
C VAL A 76 9.66 -4.06 -5.41
N SER A 77 10.55 -5.05 -5.58
CA SER A 77 11.86 -5.04 -4.90
C SER A 77 12.69 -3.82 -5.29
N ARG A 78 12.68 -3.45 -6.57
CA ARG A 78 13.39 -2.26 -7.05
C ARG A 78 12.84 -0.98 -6.47
N GLU A 79 11.53 -0.81 -6.43
CA GLU A 79 10.91 0.38 -5.84
C GLU A 79 11.21 0.50 -4.34
N LEU A 80 11.34 -0.64 -3.66
CA LEU A 80 11.72 -0.66 -2.25
C LEU A 80 13.23 -0.48 -2.02
N GLY A 81 14.02 -0.48 -3.09
CA GLY A 81 15.47 -0.39 -2.98
C GLY A 81 16.12 -1.63 -2.37
N MET A 82 15.50 -2.78 -2.55
CA MET A 82 15.98 -4.07 -2.01
C MET A 82 16.43 -4.99 -3.13
N SER A 83 17.43 -5.83 -2.85
CA SER A 83 17.76 -6.94 -3.74
C SER A 83 16.63 -7.96 -3.74
N ARG A 84 16.52 -8.72 -4.83
CA ARG A 84 15.47 -9.76 -4.95
C ARG A 84 15.52 -10.79 -3.81
N PRO A 85 16.68 -11.34 -3.44
CA PRO A 85 16.75 -12.28 -2.33
C PRO A 85 16.32 -11.70 -0.99
N VAL A 86 16.66 -10.45 -0.71
CA VAL A 86 16.25 -9.77 0.52
C VAL A 86 14.74 -9.57 0.54
N PHE A 87 14.18 -9.11 -0.58
CA PHE A 87 12.73 -8.94 -0.71
C PHE A 87 11.97 -10.25 -0.52
N GLU A 88 12.43 -11.33 -1.16
CA GLU A 88 11.82 -12.65 -1.03
C GLU A 88 11.86 -13.16 0.41
N ARG A 89 12.94 -12.88 1.14
CA ARG A 89 13.04 -13.23 2.56
C ARG A 89 11.99 -12.50 3.39
N TYR A 90 11.77 -11.22 3.16
CA TYR A 90 10.73 -10.46 3.86
C TYR A 90 9.33 -10.95 3.48
N LEU A 91 9.09 -11.26 2.21
CA LEU A 91 7.81 -11.85 1.81
C LEU A 91 7.53 -13.16 2.53
N ARG A 92 8.55 -14.02 2.64
CA ARG A 92 8.42 -15.29 3.35
C ARG A 92 8.04 -15.07 4.81
N LEU A 93 8.69 -14.13 5.48
CA LEU A 93 8.37 -13.79 6.86
C LEU A 93 6.94 -13.28 7.01
N LEU A 94 6.47 -12.44 6.10
CA LEU A 94 5.09 -11.96 6.11
C LEU A 94 4.08 -13.08 5.87
N LEU A 95 4.42 -14.04 5.00
CA LEU A 95 3.59 -15.22 4.76
C LEU A 95 3.53 -16.12 6.00
N GLU A 96 4.65 -16.35 6.67
CA GLU A 96 4.74 -17.14 7.90
C GLU A 96 3.92 -16.52 9.04
N GLN A 97 3.89 -15.19 9.11
CA GLN A 97 3.08 -14.47 10.09
C GLN A 97 1.61 -14.33 9.68
N GLU A 98 1.24 -14.91 8.56
CA GLU A 98 -0.14 -14.88 8.06
C GLU A 98 -0.68 -13.46 7.82
N LEU A 99 0.19 -12.53 7.49
CA LEU A 99 -0.19 -11.14 7.21
C LEU A 99 -0.55 -10.90 5.76
N ILE A 100 -0.03 -11.72 4.86
CA ILE A 100 -0.28 -11.63 3.43
C ILE A 100 -0.46 -13.02 2.82
N ASP A 101 -1.04 -13.07 1.63
CA ASP A 101 -1.00 -14.21 0.72
C ASP A 101 -0.43 -13.78 -0.62
N ILE A 102 0.23 -14.70 -1.29
CA ILE A 102 0.81 -14.48 -2.61
C ILE A 102 0.38 -15.58 -3.55
N GLU A 103 -0.05 -15.18 -4.74
CA GLU A 103 -0.35 -16.11 -5.83
C GLU A 103 0.53 -15.76 -7.01
N VAL A 104 1.50 -16.63 -7.29
CA VAL A 104 2.46 -16.41 -8.37
C VAL A 104 1.89 -16.92 -9.67
N GLU A 105 1.78 -16.05 -10.65
CA GLU A 105 1.39 -16.38 -12.01
C GLU A 105 2.51 -16.05 -12.99
N LYS A 106 2.42 -16.59 -14.19
CA LYS A 106 3.43 -16.40 -15.22
C LYS A 106 3.65 -14.94 -15.61
N ARG A 107 2.59 -14.13 -15.55
CA ARG A 107 2.61 -12.73 -16.00
C ARG A 107 2.56 -11.71 -14.88
N GLY A 108 2.52 -12.14 -13.65
CA GLY A 108 2.48 -11.25 -12.50
C GLY A 108 2.23 -12.01 -11.22
N THR A 109 2.46 -11.35 -10.11
CA THR A 109 2.19 -11.90 -8.79
C THR A 109 1.03 -11.14 -8.16
N LEU A 110 0.01 -11.89 -7.73
CA LEU A 110 -1.09 -11.35 -6.96
C LEU A 110 -0.68 -11.29 -5.50
N PHE A 111 -0.72 -10.10 -4.94
CA PHE A 111 -0.49 -9.87 -3.51
C PHE A 111 -1.83 -9.59 -2.85
N ARG A 112 -2.08 -10.26 -1.74
CA ARG A 112 -3.31 -10.07 -0.94
C ARG A 112 -2.93 -9.75 0.48
N ILE A 113 -3.49 -8.67 1.00
CA ILE A 113 -3.36 -8.32 2.41
C ILE A 113 -4.47 -9.07 3.17
N ARG A 114 -4.08 -9.91 4.12
CA ARG A 114 -5.06 -10.61 4.96
C ARG A 114 -5.74 -9.61 5.90
N ASP A 115 -7.01 -9.86 6.15
CA ASP A 115 -7.83 -9.03 7.04
C ASP A 115 -7.84 -7.55 6.64
N TYR A 116 -7.77 -7.27 5.35
CA TYR A 116 -7.74 -5.90 4.83
C TYR A 116 -8.94 -5.09 5.33
N GLN A 117 -10.12 -5.71 5.36
CA GLN A 117 -11.34 -5.04 5.84
C GLN A 117 -11.23 -4.64 7.30
N ARG A 118 -10.61 -5.47 8.13
CA ARG A 118 -10.34 -5.16 9.53
C ARG A 118 -9.34 -4.01 9.67
N LEU A 119 -8.34 -3.95 8.78
CA LEU A 119 -7.32 -2.90 8.79
C LEU A 119 -7.86 -1.58 8.25
N CYS A 120 -8.63 -1.61 7.18
CA CYS A 120 -9.06 -0.42 6.45
C CYS A 120 -10.54 -0.07 6.64
N GLY A 121 -11.28 -0.89 7.39
CA GLY A 121 -12.69 -0.68 7.66
C GLY A 121 -13.60 -1.15 6.52
N ASP A 122 -14.89 -1.01 6.72
CA ASP A 122 -15.88 -1.41 5.74
C ASP A 122 -15.87 -0.49 4.51
N LEU A 123 -16.28 -1.04 3.36
CA LEU A 123 -16.51 -0.21 2.19
C LEU A 123 -17.61 0.79 2.50
N PRO A 124 -17.36 2.10 2.33
CA PRO A 124 -18.42 3.07 2.47
C PRO A 124 -19.45 2.88 1.37
N SER A 125 -20.72 3.19 1.65
CA SER A 125 -21.75 3.30 0.61
C SER A 125 -21.35 4.47 -0.33
N ASP A 126 -21.82 4.41 -1.58
CA ASP A 126 -21.49 5.45 -2.56
C ASP A 126 -21.77 6.86 -2.05
N LYS A 127 -22.85 7.03 -1.28
CA LYS A 127 -23.16 8.31 -0.64
C LYS A 127 -22.16 8.71 0.43
N MET A 128 -21.65 7.75 1.21
CA MET A 128 -20.65 8.02 2.23
C MET A 128 -19.30 8.37 1.63
N GLU A 129 -18.99 7.85 0.44
CA GLU A 129 -17.75 8.21 -0.25
C GLU A 129 -17.77 9.66 -0.72
N GLU A 130 -18.87 10.09 -1.32
CA GLU A 130 -19.02 11.48 -1.74
C GLU A 130 -18.90 12.44 -0.55
N GLU A 131 -19.52 12.10 0.57
CA GLU A 131 -19.42 12.89 1.80
C GLU A 131 -18.00 12.87 2.38
N LEU A 132 -17.33 11.72 2.37
CA LEU A 132 -15.95 11.59 2.84
C LEU A 132 -14.99 12.36 1.96
N ASP A 133 -15.15 12.28 0.64
CA ASP A 133 -14.34 13.04 -0.30
C ASP A 133 -14.53 14.55 -0.13
N GLN A 134 -15.77 15.00 0.03
CA GLN A 134 -16.05 16.41 0.29
C GLN A 134 -15.49 16.87 1.63
N SER A 135 -15.71 16.10 2.67
CA SER A 135 -15.16 16.37 4.01
C SER A 135 -13.64 16.42 3.99
N PHE A 136 -13.02 15.52 3.26
CA PHE A 136 -11.58 15.48 3.10
C PHE A 136 -11.06 16.72 2.36
N PHE A 137 -11.73 17.14 1.28
CA PHE A 137 -11.39 18.34 0.54
C PHE A 137 -11.54 19.60 1.41
N GLU A 138 -12.60 19.68 2.22
CA GLU A 138 -12.79 20.79 3.13
C GLU A 138 -11.73 20.81 4.24
N ALA A 139 -11.35 19.66 4.76
CA ALA A 139 -10.27 19.53 5.74
C ALA A 139 -8.92 19.94 5.14
N GLU A 140 -8.63 19.57 3.90
CA GLU A 140 -7.44 20.02 3.19
C GLU A 140 -7.38 21.54 3.07
N ARG A 141 -8.49 22.17 2.71
CA ARG A 141 -8.58 23.62 2.61
C ARG A 141 -8.39 24.33 3.96
N SER A 142 -8.93 23.73 5.02
CA SER A 142 -8.89 24.32 6.37
C SER A 142 -7.52 24.16 7.04
N PHE A 143 -6.82 23.06 6.79
CA PHE A 143 -5.60 22.71 7.50
C PHE A 143 -4.34 22.73 6.66
N GLY A 144 -4.43 23.13 5.39
CA GLY A 144 -3.27 23.23 4.51
C GLY A 144 -2.51 21.92 4.32
N GLY A 145 -3.21 20.80 4.30
CA GLY A 145 -2.64 19.49 4.08
C GLY A 145 -1.99 18.84 5.29
N ARG A 146 -2.29 19.27 6.48
CA ARG A 146 -1.84 18.60 7.70
C ARG A 146 -2.56 17.28 7.91
N CYS A 147 -1.92 16.34 8.55
CA CYS A 147 -2.53 15.18 9.17
C CYS A 147 -2.99 14.07 8.26
N LEU A 148 -2.28 13.84 7.19
CA LEU A 148 -2.57 12.72 6.30
C LEU A 148 -2.25 11.36 6.91
N PHE A 149 -1.43 11.32 7.94
CA PHE A 149 -0.88 10.11 8.52
C PHE A 149 -1.18 9.97 10.02
N GLN A 150 -2.26 10.54 10.44
CA GLN A 150 -2.70 10.34 11.82
C GLN A 150 -3.54 9.09 12.00
#